data_64d0a738f2ccd80398e548212f7c25de
#
_entry.id   64d0a738f2ccd80398e548212f7c25de
#
_cell.length_a   1.000
_cell.length_b   1.000
_cell.length_c   1.000
_cell.angle_alpha   90.00
_cell.angle_beta   90.00
_cell.angle_gamma   90.00
#
_symmetry.space_group_name_H-M   'P 1'
#
loop_
_entity.id
_entity.type
_entity.pdbx_description
1 polymer ?
#
loop_
_entity_poly.entity_id
_entity_poly.type
_entity_poly.pdbx_seq_one_letter_code
_entity_poly.pdbx_strand_id
1 'polypeptide(L)'
;MHCSSPKMVCETKIVADEHDAIHGTKKESILWSSPPSSAPLNPAEAKDVRKDVVFIREFERGDQEEVRRIFYEGIMERIPNTAFRGLWQQPKTQFLYALLTIMCFYMTKSVMLTCCAPLILMGARYYYSRKVIQNYLDCALHTDMADIDAYYMKPTGSCFWVAVLDGRVVGIVAAQGHEDENTVELRRMSVDSRYRGKGIAKALGRRVLEYAMRNNYAGVVLGTTAVKLAAHKLYESLGFRRTGQSEDYRLPGMSRSPLERLFFQIRHTRYRLQLREE
;
A
#
# COMPACT_ATOMS: atom_id res chain seq x y z
N MET A 1 13.98 -6.87 34.76
CA MET A 1 15.07 -6.01 34.27
C MET A 1 14.53 -5.20 33.10
N HIS A 2 14.27 -3.91 33.32
CA HIS A 2 13.82 -3.00 32.28
C HIS A 2 15.01 -2.59 31.41
N CYS A 3 15.01 -2.97 30.16
CA CYS A 3 15.96 -2.45 29.19
C CYS A 3 15.28 -1.32 28.41
N SER A 4 15.51 -0.09 28.85
CA SER A 4 15.10 1.12 28.14
C SER A 4 16.09 1.34 27.01
N SER A 5 15.71 1.00 25.77
CA SER A 5 16.44 1.43 24.57
C SER A 5 16.19 2.92 24.33
N PRO A 6 17.23 3.72 24.02
CA PRO A 6 17.05 5.12 23.72
C PRO A 6 16.29 5.28 22.39
N LYS A 7 15.21 6.06 22.44
CA LYS A 7 14.46 6.51 21.25
C LYS A 7 15.38 7.35 20.37
N MET A 8 15.96 6.75 19.33
CA MET A 8 16.67 7.50 18.30
C MET A 8 15.65 7.94 17.24
N VAL A 9 15.28 9.22 17.28
CA VAL A 9 14.52 9.87 16.23
C VAL A 9 15.45 10.00 15.03
N CYS A 10 15.25 9.16 14.01
CA CYS A 10 15.98 9.27 12.75
C CYS A 10 15.13 10.12 11.80
N GLU A 11 15.43 11.40 11.71
CA GLU A 11 14.77 12.33 10.80
C GLU A 11 15.29 12.12 9.39
N THR A 12 14.45 11.62 8.51
CA THR A 12 14.74 11.56 7.06
C THR A 12 14.06 12.77 6.40
N LYS A 13 14.87 13.75 6.03
CA LYS A 13 14.41 14.98 5.37
C LYS A 13 14.27 14.75 3.87
N ILE A 14 13.06 14.92 3.33
CA ILE A 14 12.82 14.86 1.88
C ILE A 14 12.52 16.28 1.40
N VAL A 15 13.37 16.79 0.53
CA VAL A 15 13.12 18.05 -0.21
C VAL A 15 12.37 17.65 -1.49
N ALA A 16 11.20 18.20 -1.73
CA ALA A 16 10.46 18.01 -2.96
C ALA A 16 11.11 18.85 -4.07
N ASP A 17 11.78 18.20 -5.03
CA ASP A 17 12.24 18.85 -6.26
C ASP A 17 11.07 18.90 -7.27
N GLU A 18 10.78 20.11 -7.74
CA GLU A 18 9.63 20.46 -8.59
C GLU A 18 9.89 20.27 -10.09
N HIS A 19 10.95 19.56 -10.50
CA HIS A 19 11.26 19.30 -11.91
C HIS A 19 11.76 17.89 -12.15
N ASP A 20 10.87 17.01 -12.60
CA ASP A 20 11.25 15.84 -13.39
C ASP A 20 10.36 15.69 -14.63
N ALA A 21 10.68 16.52 -15.63
CA ALA A 21 10.46 16.21 -17.03
C ALA A 21 11.73 15.55 -17.58
N ILE A 22 11.61 14.26 -17.96
CA ILE A 22 12.39 13.53 -18.98
C ILE A 22 13.86 13.91 -19.13
N HIS A 23 14.79 13.10 -18.64
CA HIS A 23 15.95 12.46 -19.27
C HIS A 23 17.07 12.11 -18.29
N GLY A 24 17.61 10.90 -18.41
CA GLY A 24 19.03 10.60 -18.13
C GLY A 24 19.39 10.18 -16.72
N THR A 25 19.85 8.94 -16.64
CA THR A 25 20.68 8.37 -15.57
C THR A 25 21.57 9.36 -14.84
N LYS A 26 21.31 9.56 -13.55
CA LYS A 26 22.27 10.18 -12.63
C LYS A 26 22.37 9.36 -11.34
N LYS A 27 23.60 8.90 -11.04
CA LYS A 27 23.98 8.32 -9.76
C LYS A 27 23.78 9.36 -8.66
N GLU A 28 22.80 9.14 -7.78
CA GLU A 28 22.66 9.95 -6.57
C GLU A 28 23.65 9.45 -5.51
N SER A 29 24.67 10.26 -5.27
CA SER A 29 25.56 10.14 -4.11
C SER A 29 24.80 10.62 -2.86
N ILE A 30 24.66 9.74 -1.88
CA ILE A 30 24.10 10.07 -0.56
C ILE A 30 25.14 10.89 0.19
N LEU A 31 24.89 12.19 0.36
CA LEU A 31 25.68 13.04 1.24
C LEU A 31 25.15 12.91 2.68
N TRP A 32 25.97 12.33 3.55
CA TRP A 32 25.78 12.37 4.99
C TRP A 32 26.26 13.72 5.49
N SER A 33 25.36 14.64 5.82
CA SER A 33 25.72 15.86 6.51
C SER A 33 25.51 15.71 8.02
N SER A 34 26.59 15.89 8.76
CA SER A 34 26.60 16.04 10.22
C SER A 34 25.77 17.26 10.63
N PRO A 35 25.21 17.29 11.86
CA PRO A 35 24.38 18.42 12.28
C PRO A 35 25.18 19.71 12.33
N PRO A 36 24.68 20.84 11.81
CA PRO A 36 25.35 22.12 11.89
C PRO A 36 25.32 22.67 13.31
N SER A 37 26.49 23.08 13.76
CA SER A 37 26.71 23.89 14.96
C SER A 37 25.90 25.19 14.87
N SER A 38 25.31 25.58 16.00
CA SER A 38 24.48 26.74 16.24
C SER A 38 25.03 28.04 15.72
N ALA A 39 24.32 28.67 14.75
CA ALA A 39 24.37 30.11 14.50
C ALA A 39 22.92 30.64 14.35
N PRO A 40 22.58 31.80 14.88
CA PRO A 40 21.20 32.32 14.87
C PRO A 40 20.84 32.83 13.47
N LEU A 41 19.92 32.19 12.80
CA LEU A 41 19.31 32.66 11.57
C LEU A 41 18.16 33.62 11.86
N ASN A 42 18.06 34.68 11.06
CA ASN A 42 17.06 35.72 11.11
C ASN A 42 15.62 35.15 11.12
N PRO A 43 14.70 35.61 11.98
CA PRO A 43 13.34 35.04 12.10
C PRO A 43 12.47 35.17 10.86
N ALA A 44 12.84 36.00 9.89
CA ALA A 44 12.07 36.23 8.66
C ALA A 44 12.35 35.13 7.57
N GLU A 45 13.57 34.58 7.52
CA GLU A 45 13.91 33.52 6.57
C GLU A 45 13.47 32.11 7.03
N ALA A 46 13.25 31.92 8.33
CA ALA A 46 12.83 30.64 8.90
C ALA A 46 11.38 30.25 8.57
N LYS A 47 10.54 31.17 8.07
CA LYS A 47 9.13 30.90 7.77
C LYS A 47 8.87 30.29 6.39
N ASP A 48 9.76 30.48 5.43
CA ASP A 48 9.51 30.03 4.05
C ASP A 48 10.13 28.64 3.72
N VAL A 49 11.15 28.22 4.48
CA VAL A 49 11.87 26.94 4.26
C VAL A 49 11.16 25.73 4.89
N ARG A 50 10.10 25.94 5.71
CA ARG A 50 9.45 24.83 6.46
C ARG A 50 8.27 24.15 5.77
N LYS A 51 7.88 24.58 4.57
CA LYS A 51 6.56 24.21 4.01
C LYS A 51 6.43 22.83 3.38
N ASP A 52 7.50 22.08 3.12
CA ASP A 52 7.40 20.80 2.38
C ASP A 52 8.30 19.66 2.91
N VAL A 53 8.70 19.70 4.18
CA VAL A 53 9.55 18.64 4.76
C VAL A 53 8.67 17.55 5.35
N VAL A 54 8.72 16.36 4.73
CA VAL A 54 8.05 15.15 5.24
C VAL A 54 8.97 14.45 6.24
N PHE A 55 8.46 14.21 7.44
CA PHE A 55 9.16 13.46 8.48
C PHE A 55 8.55 12.05 8.60
N ILE A 56 9.38 11.04 8.76
CA ILE A 56 8.92 9.69 9.06
C ILE A 56 9.32 9.36 10.50
N ARG A 57 8.32 9.08 11.32
CA ARG A 57 8.49 8.67 12.71
C ARG A 57 7.68 7.41 13.02
N GLU A 58 7.98 6.80 14.14
CA GLU A 58 7.16 5.73 14.66
C GLU A 58 5.76 6.22 15.02
N PHE A 59 4.81 5.30 14.95
CA PHE A 59 3.42 5.54 15.33
C PHE A 59 3.32 5.91 16.81
N GLU A 60 2.47 6.86 17.11
CA GLU A 60 2.05 7.24 18.46
C GLU A 60 0.52 7.04 18.59
N ARG A 61 0.04 6.78 19.80
CA ARG A 61 -1.40 6.51 20.02
C ARG A 61 -2.31 7.64 19.54
N GLY A 62 -1.83 8.87 19.55
CA GLY A 62 -2.56 10.02 19.01
C GLY A 62 -2.81 9.99 17.50
N ASP A 63 -2.05 9.17 16.77
CA ASP A 63 -2.19 9.03 15.30
C ASP A 63 -3.29 8.05 14.89
N GLN A 64 -3.83 7.26 15.81
CA GLN A 64 -4.73 6.13 15.54
C GLN A 64 -5.85 6.49 14.56
N GLU A 65 -6.54 7.59 14.76
CA GLU A 65 -7.68 8.01 13.94
C GLU A 65 -7.24 8.41 12.53
N GLU A 66 -6.16 9.19 12.40
CA GLU A 66 -5.64 9.62 11.11
C GLU A 66 -5.10 8.43 10.29
N VAL A 67 -4.41 7.51 10.94
CA VAL A 67 -3.90 6.28 10.33
C VAL A 67 -5.05 5.41 9.81
N ARG A 68 -6.11 5.22 10.61
CA ARG A 68 -7.31 4.46 10.21
C ARG A 68 -8.02 5.14 9.04
N ARG A 69 -8.13 6.47 9.06
CA ARG A 69 -8.71 7.24 7.95
C ARG A 69 -7.92 7.03 6.66
N ILE A 70 -6.60 7.22 6.67
CA ILE A 70 -5.74 7.04 5.48
C ILE A 70 -5.81 5.61 4.95
N PHE A 71 -5.85 4.63 5.83
CA PHE A 71 -6.03 3.23 5.46
C PHE A 71 -7.39 3.00 4.80
N TYR A 72 -8.48 3.47 5.43
CA TYR A 72 -9.85 3.33 4.94
C TYR A 72 -10.00 3.96 3.55
N GLU A 73 -9.65 5.23 3.39
CA GLU A 73 -9.74 5.96 2.13
C GLU A 73 -8.90 5.29 1.03
N GLY A 74 -7.67 4.90 1.35
CA GLY A 74 -6.77 4.23 0.42
C GLY A 74 -7.26 2.83 -0.03
N ILE A 75 -8.09 2.15 0.75
CA ILE A 75 -8.72 0.88 0.36
C ILE A 75 -10.00 1.13 -0.45
N MET A 76 -10.85 2.06 -0.01
CA MET A 76 -12.12 2.36 -0.70
C MET A 76 -11.92 2.89 -2.11
N GLU A 77 -10.89 3.70 -2.35
CA GLU A 77 -10.54 4.20 -3.68
C GLU A 77 -10.21 3.08 -4.70
N ARG A 78 -9.92 1.88 -4.22
CA ARG A 78 -9.58 0.73 -5.08
C ARG A 78 -10.79 0.07 -5.73
N ILE A 79 -12.00 0.27 -5.21
CA ILE A 79 -13.20 -0.46 -5.63
C ILE A 79 -13.43 -0.36 -7.15
N PRO A 80 -13.47 0.85 -7.77
CA PRO A 80 -13.67 0.95 -9.22
C PRO A 80 -12.58 0.26 -10.04
N ASN A 81 -11.32 0.45 -9.64
CA ASN A 81 -10.19 -0.19 -10.33
C ASN A 81 -10.24 -1.72 -10.23
N THR A 82 -10.65 -2.25 -9.09
CA THR A 82 -10.80 -3.69 -8.88
C THR A 82 -11.94 -4.25 -9.73
N ALA A 83 -13.08 -3.57 -9.77
CA ALA A 83 -14.24 -4.02 -10.54
C ALA A 83 -13.97 -4.00 -12.05
N PHE A 84 -13.45 -2.88 -12.59
CA PHE A 84 -13.35 -2.68 -14.03
C PHE A 84 -12.00 -3.13 -14.60
N ARG A 85 -10.88 -2.67 -14.06
CA ARG A 85 -9.55 -3.10 -14.54
C ARG A 85 -9.26 -4.56 -14.24
N GLY A 86 -9.77 -5.10 -13.12
CA GLY A 86 -9.64 -6.51 -12.80
C GLY A 86 -10.28 -7.41 -13.87
N LEU A 87 -11.35 -6.97 -14.53
CA LEU A 87 -11.97 -7.72 -15.62
C LEU A 87 -11.07 -7.85 -16.85
N TRP A 88 -10.36 -6.77 -17.23
CA TRP A 88 -9.45 -6.77 -18.38
C TRP A 88 -8.29 -7.77 -18.23
N GLN A 89 -7.94 -8.12 -17.00
CA GLN A 89 -6.87 -9.10 -16.71
C GLN A 89 -7.37 -10.55 -16.66
N GLN A 90 -8.67 -10.78 -16.90
CA GLN A 90 -9.31 -12.08 -16.75
C GLN A 90 -10.06 -12.50 -18.02
N PRO A 91 -9.37 -13.03 -19.05
CA PRO A 91 -9.99 -13.40 -20.33
C PRO A 91 -11.07 -14.47 -20.16
N LYS A 92 -10.89 -15.41 -19.21
CA LYS A 92 -11.91 -16.45 -18.92
C LYS A 92 -13.24 -15.84 -18.47
N THR A 93 -13.20 -14.82 -17.62
CA THR A 93 -14.40 -14.14 -17.13
C THR A 93 -15.05 -13.28 -18.22
N GLN A 94 -14.25 -12.63 -19.08
CA GLN A 94 -14.76 -11.89 -20.24
C GLN A 94 -15.48 -12.82 -21.20
N PHE A 95 -14.89 -13.99 -21.51
CA PHE A 95 -15.49 -14.99 -22.35
C PHE A 95 -16.82 -15.51 -21.77
N LEU A 96 -16.87 -15.78 -20.45
CA LEU A 96 -18.10 -16.17 -19.76
C LEU A 96 -19.20 -15.10 -19.88
N TYR A 97 -18.85 -13.82 -19.71
CA TYR A 97 -19.82 -12.72 -19.83
C TYR A 97 -20.33 -12.57 -21.28
N ALA A 98 -19.45 -12.73 -22.28
CA ALA A 98 -19.85 -12.75 -23.67
C ALA A 98 -20.81 -13.91 -23.95
N LEU A 99 -20.51 -15.12 -23.48
CA LEU A 99 -21.35 -16.30 -23.63
C LEU A 99 -22.74 -16.10 -22.99
N LEU A 100 -22.79 -15.56 -21.77
CA LEU A 100 -24.06 -15.25 -21.08
C LEU A 100 -24.87 -14.21 -21.85
N THR A 101 -24.25 -13.22 -22.44
CA THR A 101 -24.91 -12.18 -23.26
C THR A 101 -25.48 -12.79 -24.54
N ILE A 102 -24.73 -13.67 -25.22
CA ILE A 102 -25.18 -14.39 -26.42
C ILE A 102 -26.34 -15.32 -26.09
N MET A 103 -26.27 -16.08 -24.98
CA MET A 103 -27.37 -16.91 -24.51
C MET A 103 -28.65 -16.08 -24.23
N CYS A 104 -28.49 -14.92 -23.60
CA CYS A 104 -29.61 -14.02 -23.37
C CYS A 104 -30.31 -13.61 -24.67
N PHE A 105 -29.54 -13.31 -25.73
CA PHE A 105 -30.10 -13.02 -27.06
C PHE A 105 -30.84 -14.21 -27.66
N TYR A 106 -30.28 -15.40 -27.59
CA TYR A 106 -30.88 -16.60 -28.11
C TYR A 106 -32.24 -16.94 -27.47
N MET A 107 -32.30 -16.77 -26.13
CA MET A 107 -33.50 -17.08 -25.33
C MET A 107 -34.58 -16.01 -25.48
N THR A 108 -34.21 -14.73 -25.50
CA THR A 108 -35.17 -13.61 -25.46
C THR A 108 -35.50 -13.04 -26.84
N LYS A 109 -34.60 -13.24 -27.81
CA LYS A 109 -34.64 -12.63 -29.17
C LYS A 109 -34.87 -11.11 -29.14
N SER A 110 -34.62 -10.48 -28.00
CA SER A 110 -34.80 -9.04 -27.79
C SER A 110 -33.45 -8.34 -27.68
N VAL A 111 -33.21 -7.41 -28.60
CA VAL A 111 -31.97 -6.60 -28.60
C VAL A 111 -31.87 -5.76 -27.33
N MET A 112 -32.98 -5.20 -26.85
CA MET A 112 -32.98 -4.38 -25.62
C MET A 112 -32.51 -5.18 -24.40
N LEU A 113 -33.04 -6.39 -24.18
CA LEU A 113 -32.64 -7.23 -23.06
C LEU A 113 -31.18 -7.67 -23.19
N THR A 114 -30.71 -7.95 -24.40
CA THR A 114 -29.31 -8.30 -24.67
C THR A 114 -28.36 -7.15 -24.36
N CYS A 115 -28.72 -5.91 -24.66
CA CYS A 115 -27.93 -4.73 -24.29
C CYS A 115 -27.91 -4.48 -22.79
N CYS A 116 -28.97 -4.84 -22.05
CA CYS A 116 -29.02 -4.70 -20.61
C CYS A 116 -28.16 -5.76 -19.87
N ALA A 117 -27.98 -6.95 -20.45
CA ALA A 117 -27.25 -8.07 -19.81
C ALA A 117 -25.82 -7.69 -19.39
N PRO A 118 -24.94 -7.13 -20.23
CA PRO A 118 -23.60 -6.71 -19.80
C PRO A 118 -23.61 -5.62 -18.73
N LEU A 119 -24.58 -4.71 -18.75
CA LEU A 119 -24.73 -3.66 -17.71
C LEU A 119 -25.09 -4.29 -16.35
N ILE A 120 -25.97 -5.27 -16.32
CA ILE A 120 -26.33 -6.01 -15.11
C ILE A 120 -25.13 -6.80 -14.58
N LEU A 121 -24.37 -7.48 -15.45
CA LEU A 121 -23.15 -8.22 -15.07
C LEU A 121 -22.10 -7.29 -14.50
N MET A 122 -21.90 -6.10 -15.10
CA MET A 122 -20.97 -5.11 -14.59
C MET A 122 -21.43 -4.48 -13.26
N GLY A 123 -22.73 -4.24 -13.10
CA GLY A 123 -23.33 -3.80 -11.85
C GLY A 123 -23.13 -4.83 -10.73
N ALA A 124 -23.40 -6.10 -11.02
CA ALA A 124 -23.14 -7.20 -10.08
C ALA A 124 -21.67 -7.30 -9.71
N ARG A 125 -20.76 -7.19 -10.70
CA ARG A 125 -19.32 -7.19 -10.43
C ARG A 125 -18.88 -6.03 -9.54
N TYR A 126 -19.40 -4.84 -9.77
CA TYR A 126 -19.14 -3.68 -8.91
C TYR A 126 -19.66 -3.90 -7.48
N TYR A 127 -20.89 -4.40 -7.35
CA TYR A 127 -21.52 -4.71 -6.07
C TYR A 127 -20.70 -5.73 -5.26
N TYR A 128 -20.34 -6.86 -5.86
CA TYR A 128 -19.55 -7.88 -5.18
C TYR A 128 -18.12 -7.42 -4.88
N SER A 129 -17.51 -6.64 -5.77
CA SER A 129 -16.19 -6.04 -5.50
C SER A 129 -16.24 -5.09 -4.30
N ARG A 130 -17.28 -4.26 -4.21
CA ARG A 130 -17.50 -3.37 -3.07
C ARG A 130 -17.72 -4.16 -1.79
N LYS A 131 -18.58 -5.15 -1.80
CA LYS A 131 -18.87 -6.00 -0.65
C LYS A 131 -17.63 -6.71 -0.11
N VAL A 132 -16.84 -7.35 -0.98
CA VAL A 132 -15.61 -8.05 -0.56
C VAL A 132 -14.58 -7.08 0.00
N ILE A 133 -14.40 -5.92 -0.62
CA ILE A 133 -13.46 -4.91 -0.13
C ILE A 133 -13.92 -4.32 1.20
N GLN A 134 -15.22 -4.10 1.41
CA GLN A 134 -15.76 -3.67 2.70
C GLN A 134 -15.53 -4.73 3.78
N ASN A 135 -15.84 -5.99 3.52
CA ASN A 135 -15.57 -7.09 4.46
C ASN A 135 -14.08 -7.19 4.83
N TYR A 136 -13.19 -7.02 3.85
CA TYR A 136 -11.75 -6.95 4.11
C TYR A 136 -11.38 -5.77 5.01
N LEU A 137 -11.95 -4.62 4.76
CA LEU A 137 -11.73 -3.40 5.53
C LEU A 137 -12.22 -3.57 6.97
N ASP A 138 -13.44 -4.10 7.14
CA ASP A 138 -14.01 -4.38 8.45
C ASP A 138 -13.17 -5.39 9.21
N CYS A 139 -12.72 -6.47 8.55
CA CYS A 139 -11.80 -7.45 9.15
C CYS A 139 -10.51 -6.77 9.63
N ALA A 140 -9.87 -5.94 8.80
CA ALA A 140 -8.63 -5.25 9.18
C ALA A 140 -8.84 -4.25 10.32
N LEU A 141 -9.94 -3.48 10.31
CA LEU A 141 -10.26 -2.49 11.36
C LEU A 141 -10.61 -3.13 12.71
N HIS A 142 -11.04 -4.40 12.71
CA HIS A 142 -11.31 -5.16 13.94
C HIS A 142 -10.14 -6.07 14.36
N THR A 143 -9.07 -6.12 13.58
CA THR A 143 -7.87 -6.92 13.90
C THR A 143 -6.67 -6.02 14.14
N ASP A 144 -5.74 -5.98 13.21
CA ASP A 144 -4.45 -5.31 13.35
C ASP A 144 -4.52 -3.77 13.32
N MET A 145 -5.59 -3.20 12.75
CA MET A 145 -5.84 -1.76 12.76
C MET A 145 -6.76 -1.31 13.91
N ALA A 146 -7.25 -2.24 14.74
CA ALA A 146 -8.06 -1.90 15.92
C ALA A 146 -7.21 -1.22 17.00
N ASP A 147 -6.06 -1.81 17.31
CA ASP A 147 -5.06 -1.28 18.26
C ASP A 147 -3.67 -1.48 17.63
N ILE A 148 -3.19 -0.44 16.94
CA ILE A 148 -1.91 -0.47 16.24
C ILE A 148 -0.74 -0.59 17.23
N ASP A 149 -0.86 0.03 18.41
CA ASP A 149 0.15 -0.04 19.45
C ASP A 149 0.34 -1.50 19.94
N ALA A 150 -0.77 -2.17 20.24
CA ALA A 150 -0.72 -3.55 20.72
C ALA A 150 -0.26 -4.53 19.64
N TYR A 151 -0.65 -4.31 18.37
CA TYR A 151 -0.38 -5.26 17.30
C TYR A 151 1.00 -5.09 16.65
N TYR A 152 1.49 -3.85 16.48
CA TYR A 152 2.73 -3.57 15.76
C TYR A 152 3.85 -2.99 16.62
N MET A 153 3.52 -2.24 17.70
CA MET A 153 4.55 -1.53 18.46
C MET A 153 5.05 -2.31 19.67
N LYS A 154 4.22 -3.20 20.25
CA LYS A 154 4.62 -4.04 21.38
C LYS A 154 5.36 -5.32 21.01
N PRO A 155 4.96 -6.06 19.94
CA PRO A 155 5.65 -7.29 19.57
C PRO A 155 7.06 -7.01 19.06
N THR A 156 8.01 -7.89 19.41
CA THR A 156 9.36 -7.89 18.83
C THR A 156 9.28 -8.19 17.34
N GLY A 157 10.16 -7.59 16.55
CA GLY A 157 10.20 -7.83 15.10
C GLY A 157 9.14 -7.09 14.28
N SER A 158 8.26 -6.29 14.90
CA SER A 158 7.24 -5.50 14.23
C SER A 158 7.38 -4.02 14.51
N CYS A 159 6.93 -3.17 13.61
CA CYS A 159 6.90 -1.72 13.81
C CYS A 159 5.91 -1.05 12.85
N PHE A 160 5.41 0.11 13.22
CA PHE A 160 4.52 0.93 12.41
C PHE A 160 5.05 2.37 12.32
N TRP A 161 5.09 2.93 11.11
CA TRP A 161 5.57 4.30 10.88
C TRP A 161 4.51 5.14 10.20
N VAL A 162 4.56 6.41 10.51
CA VAL A 162 3.77 7.47 9.89
C VAL A 162 4.68 8.49 9.21
N ALA A 163 4.25 8.97 8.05
CA ALA A 163 4.83 10.14 7.40
C ALA A 163 4.01 11.36 7.80
N VAL A 164 4.68 12.38 8.33
CA VAL A 164 4.05 13.61 8.83
C VAL A 164 4.51 14.79 7.98
N LEU A 165 3.57 15.59 7.55
CA LEU A 165 3.79 16.87 6.85
C LEU A 165 2.97 17.94 7.54
N ASP A 166 3.59 19.04 7.93
CA ASP A 166 2.96 20.16 8.65
C ASP A 166 2.13 19.72 9.88
N GLY A 167 2.66 18.76 10.65
CA GLY A 167 2.00 18.22 11.83
C GLY A 167 0.84 17.23 11.55
N ARG A 168 0.56 16.92 10.29
CA ARG A 168 -0.51 15.98 9.90
C ARG A 168 0.06 14.67 9.38
N VAL A 169 -0.55 13.58 9.74
CA VAL A 169 -0.21 12.27 9.16
C VAL A 169 -0.71 12.22 7.72
N VAL A 170 0.20 11.97 6.77
CA VAL A 170 -0.08 11.93 5.32
C VAL A 170 0.25 10.60 4.67
N GLY A 171 0.89 9.69 5.39
CA GLY A 171 1.22 8.36 4.89
C GLY A 171 1.52 7.40 6.02
N ILE A 172 1.38 6.11 5.74
CA ILE A 172 1.51 5.02 6.71
C ILE A 172 2.21 3.82 6.10
N VAL A 173 2.93 3.05 6.93
CA VAL A 173 3.48 1.74 6.59
C VAL A 173 3.70 0.92 7.85
N ALA A 174 3.51 -0.39 7.76
CA ALA A 174 3.83 -1.35 8.80
C ALA A 174 4.88 -2.36 8.30
N ALA A 175 5.66 -2.87 9.24
CA ALA A 175 6.55 -4.01 9.09
C ALA A 175 6.17 -5.08 10.10
N GLN A 176 6.13 -6.33 9.65
CA GLN A 176 5.92 -7.49 10.52
C GLN A 176 7.00 -8.52 10.22
N GLY A 177 7.79 -8.87 11.24
CA GLY A 177 8.82 -9.89 11.14
C GLY A 177 8.23 -11.30 11.13
N HIS A 178 8.83 -12.17 10.33
CA HIS A 178 8.59 -13.60 10.28
C HIS A 178 9.92 -14.30 10.60
N GLU A 179 10.09 -14.70 11.84
CA GLU A 179 11.33 -15.29 12.34
C GLU A 179 11.66 -16.60 11.62
N ASP A 180 10.66 -17.45 11.34
CA ASP A 180 10.82 -18.74 10.65
C ASP A 180 11.41 -18.59 9.26
N GLU A 181 11.08 -17.51 8.54
CA GLU A 181 11.58 -17.22 7.18
C GLU A 181 12.72 -16.20 7.18
N ASN A 182 13.11 -15.68 8.34
CA ASN A 182 14.07 -14.59 8.50
C ASN A 182 13.75 -13.40 7.58
N THR A 183 12.46 -13.04 7.43
CA THR A 183 12.00 -11.97 6.56
C THR A 183 11.10 -10.98 7.29
N VAL A 184 10.99 -9.77 6.74
CA VAL A 184 10.01 -8.76 7.16
C VAL A 184 8.95 -8.62 6.09
N GLU A 185 7.68 -8.72 6.45
CA GLU A 185 6.57 -8.39 5.57
C GLU A 185 6.22 -6.91 5.65
N LEU A 186 6.32 -6.21 4.52
CA LEU A 186 5.84 -4.84 4.39
C LEU A 186 4.32 -4.84 4.23
N ARG A 187 3.62 -4.21 5.16
CA ARG A 187 2.15 -4.18 5.26
C ARG A 187 1.61 -2.76 5.33
N ARG A 188 0.32 -2.60 5.13
CA ARG A 188 -0.49 -1.39 5.37
C ARG A 188 0.03 -0.11 4.70
N MET A 189 0.88 -0.20 3.67
CA MET A 189 1.36 1.01 2.98
C MET A 189 0.22 1.75 2.29
N SER A 190 0.03 3.00 2.69
CA SER A 190 -0.92 3.92 2.09
C SER A 190 -0.42 5.37 2.20
N VAL A 191 -0.74 6.19 1.21
CA VAL A 191 -0.47 7.64 1.22
C VAL A 191 -1.77 8.35 0.86
N ASP A 192 -2.12 9.35 1.64
CA ASP A 192 -3.29 10.20 1.41
C ASP A 192 -3.24 10.75 -0.03
N SER A 193 -4.36 10.64 -0.74
CA SER A 193 -4.47 10.97 -2.16
C SER A 193 -3.99 12.40 -2.50
N ARG A 194 -4.20 13.34 -1.57
CA ARG A 194 -3.84 14.76 -1.69
C ARG A 194 -2.32 15.01 -1.67
N TYR A 195 -1.54 14.05 -1.14
CA TYR A 195 -0.08 14.18 -0.94
C TYR A 195 0.73 13.19 -1.77
N ARG A 196 0.10 12.50 -2.74
CA ARG A 196 0.80 11.58 -3.66
C ARG A 196 1.68 12.33 -4.65
N GLY A 197 2.62 11.62 -5.25
CA GLY A 197 3.57 12.19 -6.22
C GLY A 197 4.80 12.85 -5.59
N LYS A 198 4.81 13.07 -4.28
CA LYS A 198 5.89 13.71 -3.51
C LYS A 198 6.96 12.73 -2.96
N GLY A 199 7.04 11.50 -3.45
CA GLY A 199 8.04 10.52 -2.98
C GLY A 199 7.76 9.87 -1.62
N ILE A 200 6.68 10.22 -0.91
CA ILE A 200 6.36 9.74 0.44
C ILE A 200 6.32 8.22 0.54
N ALA A 201 5.66 7.54 -0.41
CA ALA A 201 5.59 6.08 -0.41
C ALA A 201 6.98 5.43 -0.58
N LYS A 202 7.87 6.03 -1.38
CA LYS A 202 9.25 5.56 -1.56
C LYS A 202 10.06 5.70 -0.27
N ALA A 203 9.89 6.82 0.43
CA ALA A 203 10.54 7.05 1.72
C ALA A 203 10.04 6.08 2.81
N LEU A 204 8.73 5.86 2.90
CA LEU A 204 8.15 4.85 3.79
C LEU A 204 8.67 3.44 3.48
N GLY A 205 8.76 3.07 2.20
CA GLY A 205 9.35 1.79 1.79
C GLY A 205 10.82 1.68 2.21
N ARG A 206 11.63 2.71 2.00
CA ARG A 206 13.04 2.75 2.46
C ARG A 206 13.14 2.59 3.97
N ARG A 207 12.22 3.18 4.74
CA ARG A 207 12.21 3.02 6.20
C ARG A 207 12.04 1.57 6.63
N VAL A 208 11.17 0.82 5.93
CA VAL A 208 11.01 -0.63 6.19
C VAL A 208 12.29 -1.40 5.82
N LEU A 209 12.96 -1.04 4.71
CA LEU A 209 14.23 -1.67 4.34
C LEU A 209 15.33 -1.39 5.37
N GLU A 210 15.44 -0.16 5.87
CA GLU A 210 16.36 0.20 6.94
C GLU A 210 16.10 -0.60 8.23
N TYR A 211 14.82 -0.75 8.58
CA TYR A 211 14.40 -1.55 9.74
C TYR A 211 14.83 -3.01 9.58
N ALA A 212 14.56 -3.61 8.43
CA ALA A 212 14.95 -4.99 8.15
C ALA A 212 16.46 -5.19 8.22
N MET A 213 17.26 -4.28 7.63
CA MET A 213 18.72 -4.32 7.70
C MET A 213 19.25 -4.20 9.14
N ARG A 214 18.70 -3.27 9.93
CA ARG A 214 19.10 -3.05 11.34
C ARG A 214 18.82 -4.24 12.24
N ASN A 215 17.73 -4.94 11.96
CA ASN A 215 17.31 -6.11 12.73
C ASN A 215 17.83 -7.44 12.13
N ASN A 216 18.78 -7.37 11.19
CA ASN A 216 19.48 -8.53 10.60
C ASN A 216 18.58 -9.51 9.82
N TYR A 217 17.46 -9.08 9.30
CA TYR A 217 16.62 -9.91 8.44
C TYR A 217 17.29 -10.17 7.07
N ALA A 218 17.09 -11.37 6.53
CA ALA A 218 17.66 -11.76 5.24
C ALA A 218 16.97 -11.07 4.06
N GLY A 219 15.67 -10.71 4.21
CA GLY A 219 14.94 -10.06 3.14
C GLY A 219 13.66 -9.40 3.57
N VAL A 220 13.07 -8.63 2.65
CA VAL A 220 11.75 -8.02 2.81
C VAL A 220 10.81 -8.59 1.76
N VAL A 221 9.61 -9.00 2.20
CA VAL A 221 8.55 -9.53 1.35
C VAL A 221 7.34 -8.62 1.37
N LEU A 222 6.55 -8.64 0.33
CA LEU A 222 5.27 -7.96 0.30
C LEU A 222 4.33 -8.58 -0.72
N GLY A 223 3.04 -8.33 -0.54
CA GLY A 223 2.01 -8.72 -1.47
C GLY A 223 1.18 -7.53 -1.94
N THR A 224 0.85 -7.50 -3.23
CA THR A 224 -0.02 -6.47 -3.80
C THR A 224 -0.93 -7.01 -4.87
N THR A 225 -2.06 -6.35 -5.12
CA THR A 225 -2.99 -6.74 -6.18
C THR A 225 -2.51 -6.24 -7.54
N ALA A 226 -2.71 -7.04 -8.59
CA ALA A 226 -2.24 -6.75 -9.94
C ALA A 226 -2.82 -5.45 -10.55
N VAL A 227 -3.95 -4.95 -10.02
CA VAL A 227 -4.59 -3.71 -10.51
C VAL A 227 -3.89 -2.42 -10.09
N LYS A 228 -2.91 -2.49 -9.18
CA LYS A 228 -2.19 -1.32 -8.65
C LYS A 228 -0.88 -1.06 -9.40
N LEU A 229 -0.94 -0.54 -10.61
CA LEU A 229 0.26 -0.24 -11.42
C LEU A 229 1.25 0.70 -10.70
N ALA A 230 0.77 1.70 -9.98
CA ALA A 230 1.64 2.62 -9.24
C ALA A 230 2.41 1.90 -8.11
N ALA A 231 1.78 0.93 -7.42
CA ALA A 231 2.45 0.14 -6.39
C ALA A 231 3.52 -0.79 -6.99
N HIS A 232 3.25 -1.42 -8.15
CA HIS A 232 4.23 -2.24 -8.86
C HIS A 232 5.48 -1.41 -9.22
N LYS A 233 5.28 -0.23 -9.86
CA LYS A 233 6.39 0.68 -10.19
C LYS A 233 7.18 1.13 -8.95
N LEU A 234 6.48 1.42 -7.84
CA LEU A 234 7.11 1.78 -6.57
C LEU A 234 8.03 0.67 -6.08
N TYR A 235 7.51 -0.55 -5.94
CA TYR A 235 8.28 -1.67 -5.40
C TYR A 235 9.45 -2.05 -6.31
N GLU A 236 9.26 -2.04 -7.62
CA GLU A 236 10.33 -2.25 -8.59
C GLU A 236 11.42 -1.16 -8.48
N SER A 237 11.03 0.12 -8.26
CA SER A 237 11.97 1.23 -8.04
C SER A 237 12.74 1.14 -6.71
N LEU A 238 12.25 0.37 -5.75
CA LEU A 238 12.92 0.06 -4.49
C LEU A 238 13.80 -1.19 -4.58
N GLY A 239 13.85 -1.86 -5.73
CA GLY A 239 14.65 -3.06 -5.95
C GLY A 239 13.95 -4.39 -5.70
N PHE A 240 12.66 -4.38 -5.38
CA PHE A 240 11.91 -5.62 -5.20
C PHE A 240 11.73 -6.38 -6.52
N ARG A 241 11.89 -7.69 -6.47
CA ARG A 241 11.67 -8.61 -7.59
C ARG A 241 10.39 -9.40 -7.39
N ARG A 242 9.69 -9.68 -8.48
CA ARG A 242 8.49 -10.54 -8.45
C ARG A 242 8.92 -11.98 -8.21
N THR A 243 8.33 -12.62 -7.20
CA THR A 243 8.62 -14.02 -6.84
C THR A 243 7.48 -14.96 -7.16
N GLY A 244 6.26 -14.44 -7.32
CA GLY A 244 5.12 -15.27 -7.65
C GLY A 244 3.85 -14.47 -7.95
N GLN A 245 2.91 -15.12 -8.62
CA GLN A 245 1.58 -14.58 -8.87
C GLN A 245 0.54 -15.67 -8.57
N SER A 246 -0.47 -15.32 -7.76
CA SER A 246 -1.60 -16.20 -7.46
C SER A 246 -2.85 -15.66 -8.13
N GLU A 247 -3.57 -16.53 -8.83
CA GLU A 247 -4.85 -16.18 -9.47
C GLU A 247 -6.03 -16.31 -8.50
N ASP A 248 -5.92 -17.19 -7.51
CA ASP A 248 -6.97 -17.49 -6.52
C ASP A 248 -6.66 -16.90 -5.14
N TYR A 249 -6.21 -15.66 -5.10
CA TYR A 249 -5.94 -15.01 -3.83
C TYR A 249 -7.25 -14.63 -3.12
N ARG A 250 -7.40 -15.13 -1.90
CA ARG A 250 -8.54 -14.81 -1.03
C ARG A 250 -8.16 -13.69 -0.07
N LEU A 251 -8.95 -12.63 -0.09
CA LEU A 251 -8.82 -11.57 0.90
C LEU A 251 -9.37 -12.06 2.26
N PRO A 252 -8.74 -11.66 3.38
CA PRO A 252 -9.34 -11.84 4.70
C PRO A 252 -10.76 -11.26 4.74
N GLY A 253 -11.70 -11.94 5.39
CA GLY A 253 -13.12 -11.54 5.43
C GLY A 253 -13.95 -11.88 4.19
N MET A 254 -13.36 -12.46 3.13
CA MET A 254 -14.12 -12.93 1.97
C MET A 254 -14.93 -14.17 2.30
N SER A 255 -16.23 -14.15 1.98
CA SER A 255 -17.11 -15.30 2.19
C SER A 255 -16.83 -16.42 1.15
N ARG A 256 -17.29 -17.64 1.45
CA ARG A 256 -17.17 -18.77 0.53
C ARG A 256 -18.27 -18.80 -0.54
N SER A 257 -19.02 -17.72 -0.71
CA SER A 257 -20.11 -17.65 -1.68
C SER A 257 -19.61 -17.87 -3.11
N PRO A 258 -20.25 -18.75 -3.90
CA PRO A 258 -19.89 -18.98 -5.30
C PRO A 258 -20.05 -17.71 -6.14
N LEU A 259 -21.01 -16.84 -5.80
CA LEU A 259 -21.21 -15.56 -6.48
C LEU A 259 -20.05 -14.58 -6.23
N GLU A 260 -19.53 -14.52 -4.99
CA GLU A 260 -18.34 -13.70 -4.72
C GLU A 260 -17.13 -14.20 -5.52
N ARG A 261 -16.94 -15.52 -5.65
CA ARG A 261 -15.87 -16.09 -6.48
C ARG A 261 -16.05 -15.82 -7.97
N LEU A 262 -17.29 -15.76 -8.45
CA LEU A 262 -17.62 -15.50 -9.85
C LEU A 262 -17.38 -14.03 -10.22
N PHE A 263 -17.82 -13.09 -9.36
CA PHE A 263 -17.79 -11.66 -9.65
C PHE A 263 -16.58 -10.93 -9.08
N PHE A 264 -15.86 -11.53 -8.12
CA PHE A 264 -14.66 -10.95 -7.52
C PHE A 264 -13.49 -11.90 -7.71
N GLN A 265 -12.62 -11.56 -8.64
CA GLN A 265 -11.38 -12.29 -8.91
C GLN A 265 -10.25 -11.26 -9.00
N ILE A 266 -9.24 -11.41 -8.17
CA ILE A 266 -8.06 -10.55 -8.16
C ILE A 266 -6.81 -11.41 -8.21
N ARG A 267 -5.91 -11.07 -9.13
CA ARG A 267 -4.55 -11.59 -9.13
C ARG A 267 -3.74 -10.90 -8.05
N HIS A 268 -3.00 -11.67 -7.30
CA HIS A 268 -2.10 -11.19 -6.27
C HIS A 268 -0.66 -11.47 -6.67
N THR A 269 0.18 -10.45 -6.60
CA THR A 269 1.60 -10.55 -6.94
C THR A 269 2.41 -10.45 -5.67
N ARG A 270 3.32 -11.39 -5.47
CA ARG A 270 4.30 -11.40 -4.38
C ARG A 270 5.62 -10.81 -4.88
N TYR A 271 6.25 -10.04 -4.01
CA TYR A 271 7.55 -9.43 -4.22
C TYR A 271 8.49 -9.78 -3.09
N ARG A 272 9.77 -9.96 -3.40
CA ARG A 272 10.84 -10.14 -2.42
C ARG A 272 12.02 -9.25 -2.79
N LEU A 273 12.66 -8.68 -1.79
CA LEU A 273 13.95 -8.04 -1.89
C LEU A 273 14.90 -8.75 -0.95
N GLN A 274 15.98 -9.33 -1.48
CA GLN A 274 17.02 -9.97 -0.70
C GLN A 274 17.99 -8.89 -0.22
N LEU A 275 18.25 -8.87 1.08
CA LEU A 275 19.16 -7.91 1.73
C LEU A 275 20.54 -8.48 1.96
N ARG A 276 20.62 -9.81 2.13
CA ARG A 276 21.87 -10.57 2.33
C ARG A 276 21.80 -11.84 1.51
N GLU A 277 22.94 -12.26 0.96
CA GLU A 277 23.09 -13.60 0.42
C GLU A 277 23.15 -14.58 1.60
N GLU A 278 22.41 -15.68 1.52
CA GLU A 278 22.43 -16.77 2.48
C GLU A 278 23.73 -17.56 2.36
#